data_1bc34272edb146962a797752473de2ae
#
_entry.id   1bc34272edb146962a797752473de2ae
#
_cell.length_a   1.000
_cell.length_b   1.000
_cell.length_c   1.000
_cell.angle_alpha   90.00
_cell.angle_beta   90.00
_cell.angle_gamma   90.00
#
_symmetry.space_group_name_H-M   'P 1'
#
loop_
_entity.id
_entity.type
_entity.pdbx_description
1 polymer ?
#
loop_
_entity_poly.entity_id
_entity_poly.type
_entity_poly.pdbx_seq_one_letter_code
_entity_poly.pdbx_strand_id
1 'polypeptide(L)'
;MKNIIKNIEIIHGDLTNMNLDIIVNAANHTLLGVGGIDGIIHYKAGPELLEECKKLNGCEIGSAKMTDGYKLPCKKIIHACGPMYYANKVEAPNKLKNCYKKCIELAEKYRTENKLKTITIGFPCISTGIYRYPKDEACKIAIDTIREYTNMNIKVKFVCYDELDYKLYINYFNEINNIELN
;
A
#
# COMPACT_ATOMS: atom_id res chain seq x y z
N MET A 1 -14.25 8.52 24.52
CA MET A 1 -12.96 9.09 24.10
C MET A 1 -12.82 8.83 22.59
N LYS A 2 -12.72 9.90 21.84
CA LYS A 2 -12.66 9.83 20.38
C LYS A 2 -11.25 9.39 19.95
N ASN A 3 -11.14 8.31 19.21
CA ASN A 3 -9.86 7.78 18.74
C ASN A 3 -9.35 8.64 17.57
N ILE A 4 -8.48 9.61 17.87
CA ILE A 4 -7.71 10.29 16.83
C ILE A 4 -6.86 9.25 16.12
N ILE A 5 -6.92 9.21 14.80
CA ILE A 5 -6.13 8.30 13.97
C ILE A 5 -4.66 8.77 13.98
N LYS A 6 -3.91 8.33 14.98
CA LYS A 6 -2.53 8.80 15.23
C LYS A 6 -1.45 8.07 14.43
N ASN A 7 -1.79 6.94 13.84
CA ASN A 7 -0.83 6.07 13.15
C ASN A 7 -0.86 6.18 11.62
N ILE A 8 -1.67 7.08 11.07
CA ILE A 8 -1.77 7.34 9.63
C ILE A 8 -1.24 8.74 9.31
N GLU A 9 -0.40 8.84 8.31
CA GLU A 9 0.14 10.08 7.76
C GLU A 9 -0.08 10.10 6.24
N ILE A 10 -0.49 11.25 5.69
CA ILE A 10 -0.65 11.46 4.24
C ILE A 10 0.52 12.31 3.75
N ILE A 11 1.24 11.83 2.74
CA ILE A 11 2.46 12.46 2.23
C ILE A 11 2.34 12.68 0.72
N HIS A 12 2.74 13.85 0.25
CA HIS A 12 2.99 14.10 -1.16
C HIS A 12 4.47 13.83 -1.44
N GLY A 13 4.79 12.82 -2.28
CA GLY A 13 6.19 12.47 -2.53
C GLY A 13 6.37 11.18 -3.33
N ASP A 14 7.61 10.74 -3.39
CA ASP A 14 8.04 9.51 -4.06
C ASP A 14 8.30 8.41 -3.02
N LEU A 15 7.44 7.41 -3.00
CA LEU A 15 7.54 6.27 -2.08
C LEU A 15 8.88 5.53 -2.20
N THR A 16 9.45 5.47 -3.40
CA THR A 16 10.69 4.73 -3.66
C THR A 16 11.96 5.39 -3.08
N ASN A 17 11.86 6.63 -2.63
CA ASN A 17 12.94 7.37 -1.99
C ASN A 17 12.83 7.42 -0.46
N MET A 18 11.78 6.84 0.10
CA MET A 18 11.51 6.91 1.54
C MET A 18 12.21 5.79 2.32
N ASN A 19 12.89 6.17 3.39
CA ASN A 19 13.49 5.22 4.32
C ASN A 19 12.44 4.69 5.29
N LEU A 20 11.80 3.59 4.92
CA LEU A 20 10.76 2.91 5.66
C LEU A 20 11.15 1.44 5.90
N ASP A 21 10.54 0.78 6.88
CA ASP A 21 10.74 -0.66 7.06
C ASP A 21 10.16 -1.44 5.88
N ILE A 22 8.96 -1.06 5.45
CA ILE A 22 8.23 -1.72 4.34
C ILE A 22 7.69 -0.67 3.38
N ILE A 23 7.82 -0.91 2.08
CA ILE A 23 7.04 -0.21 1.06
C ILE A 23 6.11 -1.18 0.35
N VAL A 24 4.95 -0.69 -0.10
CA VAL A 24 4.00 -1.47 -0.88
C VAL A 24 4.15 -1.11 -2.35
N ASN A 25 4.27 -2.14 -3.18
CA ASN A 25 4.26 -2.05 -4.63
C ASN A 25 2.85 -2.32 -5.15
N ALA A 26 2.32 -1.45 -6.00
CA ALA A 26 1.11 -1.71 -6.76
C ALA A 26 1.46 -2.62 -7.95
N ALA A 27 1.50 -3.92 -7.70
CA ALA A 27 1.90 -4.95 -8.65
C ALA A 27 0.71 -5.49 -9.46
N ASN A 28 1.04 -6.20 -10.53
CA ASN A 28 0.07 -7.05 -11.21
C ASN A 28 0.19 -8.52 -10.74
N HIS A 29 -0.72 -9.36 -11.22
CA HIS A 29 -0.80 -10.77 -10.82
C HIS A 29 0.45 -11.60 -11.17
N THR A 30 1.29 -11.16 -12.13
CA THR A 30 2.52 -11.87 -12.50
C THR A 30 3.69 -11.59 -11.56
N LEU A 31 3.70 -10.45 -10.89
CA LEU A 31 4.80 -9.92 -10.06
C LEU A 31 6.10 -9.63 -10.82
N LEU A 32 6.07 -9.52 -12.14
CA LEU A 32 7.27 -9.44 -12.97
C LEU A 32 7.68 -8.01 -13.37
N GLY A 33 7.02 -6.99 -12.81
CA GLY A 33 7.33 -5.58 -13.09
C GLY A 33 6.84 -5.13 -14.47
N VAL A 34 5.81 -4.28 -14.54
CA VAL A 34 5.22 -3.91 -15.84
C VAL A 34 5.34 -2.43 -16.14
N GLY A 35 4.87 -1.55 -15.30
CA GLY A 35 4.89 -0.12 -15.56
C GLY A 35 4.44 0.68 -14.33
N GLY A 36 4.42 1.99 -14.44
CA GLY A 36 4.11 2.85 -13.31
C GLY A 36 5.08 2.63 -12.15
N ILE A 37 4.58 2.66 -10.92
CA ILE A 37 5.42 2.46 -9.74
C ILE A 37 6.06 1.06 -9.70
N ASP A 38 5.38 0.03 -10.21
CA ASP A 38 5.90 -1.34 -10.28
C ASP A 38 7.21 -1.40 -11.09
N GLY A 39 7.24 -0.80 -12.28
CA GLY A 39 8.45 -0.71 -13.08
C GLY A 39 9.58 0.08 -12.41
N ILE A 40 9.25 1.18 -11.73
CA ILE A 40 10.23 2.00 -11.00
C ILE A 40 10.83 1.23 -9.82
N ILE A 41 10.01 0.53 -9.06
CA ILE A 41 10.45 -0.31 -7.92
C ILE A 41 11.40 -1.40 -8.42
N HIS A 42 11.04 -2.15 -9.48
CA HIS A 42 11.91 -3.17 -10.05
C HIS A 42 13.23 -2.60 -10.58
N TYR A 43 13.18 -1.45 -11.26
CA TYR A 43 14.39 -0.77 -11.75
C TYR A 43 15.33 -0.35 -10.62
N LYS A 44 14.79 0.31 -9.57
CA LYS A 44 15.59 0.80 -8.44
C LYS A 44 16.07 -0.32 -7.50
N ALA A 45 15.27 -1.36 -7.30
CA ALA A 45 15.65 -2.49 -6.46
C ALA A 45 16.78 -3.34 -7.07
N GLY A 46 16.87 -3.36 -8.38
CA GLY A 46 17.84 -4.18 -9.11
C GLY A 46 17.29 -5.54 -9.53
N PRO A 47 18.07 -6.30 -10.31
CA PRO A 47 17.62 -7.55 -10.95
C PRO A 47 17.27 -8.67 -9.97
N GLU A 48 17.83 -8.65 -8.78
CA GLU A 48 17.59 -9.65 -7.74
C GLU A 48 16.12 -9.69 -7.30
N LEU A 49 15.44 -8.54 -7.30
CA LEU A 49 14.02 -8.48 -7.00
C LEU A 49 13.19 -9.31 -7.99
N LEU A 50 13.48 -9.18 -9.28
CA LEU A 50 12.79 -9.96 -10.31
C LEU A 50 12.98 -11.46 -10.11
N GLU A 51 14.20 -11.90 -9.77
CA GLU A 51 14.50 -13.32 -9.52
C GLU A 51 13.75 -13.85 -8.29
N GLU A 52 13.60 -13.05 -7.23
CA GLU A 52 12.77 -13.44 -6.09
C GLU A 52 11.28 -13.49 -6.46
N CYS A 53 10.78 -12.48 -7.18
CA CYS A 53 9.39 -12.44 -7.63
C CYS A 53 8.99 -13.64 -8.51
N LYS A 54 9.88 -14.09 -9.41
CA LYS A 54 9.66 -15.30 -10.21
C LYS A 54 9.39 -16.54 -9.36
N LYS A 55 10.10 -16.71 -8.25
CA LYS A 55 9.92 -17.83 -7.31
C LYS A 55 8.58 -17.80 -6.57
N LEU A 56 7.93 -16.63 -6.49
CA LEU A 56 6.62 -16.50 -5.87
C LEU A 56 5.47 -17.04 -6.72
N ASN A 57 5.70 -17.31 -8.02
CA ASN A 57 4.69 -17.83 -8.96
C ASN A 57 3.41 -17.00 -9.02
N GLY A 58 3.57 -15.68 -9.12
CA GLY A 58 2.43 -14.76 -9.19
C GLY A 58 1.71 -14.54 -7.87
N CYS A 59 0.63 -13.76 -7.94
CA CYS A 59 -0.20 -13.41 -6.80
C CYS A 59 -1.65 -13.18 -7.24
N GLU A 60 -2.61 -13.65 -6.48
CA GLU A 60 -4.02 -13.45 -6.77
C GLU A 60 -4.45 -11.98 -6.61
N ILE A 61 -5.40 -11.54 -7.46
CA ILE A 61 -6.02 -10.21 -7.34
C ILE A 61 -6.79 -10.12 -6.02
N GLY A 62 -6.49 -9.09 -5.23
CA GLY A 62 -7.02 -8.93 -3.88
C GLY A 62 -6.12 -9.53 -2.80
N SER A 63 -4.90 -9.95 -3.16
CA SER A 63 -3.91 -10.48 -2.24
C SER A 63 -2.57 -9.74 -2.34
N ALA A 64 -1.58 -10.16 -1.56
CA ALA A 64 -0.24 -9.59 -1.57
C ALA A 64 0.81 -10.65 -1.19
N LYS A 65 2.04 -10.43 -1.63
CA LYS A 65 3.23 -11.25 -1.26
C LYS A 65 4.41 -10.33 -0.92
N MET A 66 5.34 -10.82 -0.10
CA MET A 66 6.47 -10.04 0.39
C MET A 66 7.80 -10.55 -0.17
N THR A 67 8.70 -9.63 -0.48
CA THR A 67 10.10 -9.88 -0.87
C THR A 67 11.06 -9.01 -0.06
N ASP A 68 12.35 -9.18 -0.27
CA ASP A 68 13.37 -8.27 0.23
C ASP A 68 13.36 -6.93 -0.52
N GLY A 69 13.91 -5.87 0.12
CA GLY A 69 13.96 -4.51 -0.45
C GLY A 69 15.12 -4.27 -1.41
N TYR A 70 16.15 -5.11 -1.37
CA TYR A 70 17.37 -5.04 -2.18
C TYR A 70 18.03 -3.64 -2.14
N LYS A 71 18.17 -2.96 -3.29
CA LYS A 71 18.82 -1.63 -3.37
C LYS A 71 17.92 -0.45 -2.98
N LEU A 72 16.62 -0.71 -2.69
CA LEU A 72 15.73 0.33 -2.21
C LEU A 72 16.01 0.66 -0.72
N PRO A 73 15.71 1.90 -0.27
CA PRO A 73 15.90 2.30 1.12
C PRO A 73 14.78 1.75 2.04
N CYS A 74 14.42 0.49 1.87
CA CYS A 74 13.46 -0.25 2.70
C CYS A 74 13.98 -1.66 2.96
N LYS A 75 13.49 -2.31 4.00
CA LYS A 75 13.87 -3.70 4.32
C LYS A 75 13.08 -4.71 3.52
N LYS A 76 11.80 -4.46 3.33
CA LYS A 76 10.87 -5.35 2.61
C LYS A 76 10.00 -4.59 1.62
N ILE A 77 9.58 -5.30 0.57
CA ILE A 77 8.56 -4.85 -0.37
C ILE A 77 7.37 -5.78 -0.27
N ILE A 78 6.17 -5.24 -0.12
CA ILE A 78 4.93 -5.99 -0.23
C ILE A 78 4.32 -5.69 -1.60
N HIS A 79 4.21 -6.70 -2.45
CA HIS A 79 3.62 -6.63 -3.78
C HIS A 79 2.11 -6.87 -3.66
N ALA A 80 1.32 -5.82 -3.71
CA ALA A 80 -0.13 -5.85 -3.62
C ALA A 80 -0.76 -5.93 -5.01
N CYS A 81 -1.55 -6.97 -5.26
CA CYS A 81 -2.24 -7.19 -6.54
C CYS A 81 -3.64 -6.58 -6.49
N GLY A 82 -3.73 -5.29 -6.77
CA GLY A 82 -4.99 -4.57 -6.83
C GLY A 82 -5.85 -4.95 -8.04
N PRO A 83 -7.17 -4.71 -7.97
CA PRO A 83 -8.09 -5.01 -9.06
C PRO A 83 -7.99 -3.97 -10.18
N MET A 84 -8.24 -4.42 -11.42
CA MET A 84 -8.60 -3.56 -12.55
C MET A 84 -10.09 -3.22 -12.41
N TYR A 85 -10.41 -1.93 -12.27
CA TYR A 85 -11.79 -1.50 -11.95
C TYR A 85 -12.83 -1.99 -12.95
N TYR A 86 -12.55 -1.84 -14.25
CA TYR A 86 -13.48 -2.20 -15.32
C TYR A 86 -13.56 -3.70 -15.64
N ALA A 87 -12.65 -4.53 -15.09
CA ALA A 87 -12.72 -5.97 -15.29
C ALA A 87 -13.89 -6.60 -14.51
N ASN A 88 -14.12 -6.15 -13.29
CA ASN A 88 -15.28 -6.56 -12.48
C ASN A 88 -15.60 -5.49 -11.42
N LYS A 89 -16.45 -4.54 -11.76
CA LYS A 89 -16.82 -3.42 -10.87
C LYS A 89 -17.50 -3.87 -9.59
N VAL A 90 -18.18 -5.00 -9.58
CA VAL A 90 -18.91 -5.51 -8.41
C VAL A 90 -17.93 -6.04 -7.36
N GLU A 91 -16.90 -6.75 -7.78
CA GLU A 91 -15.90 -7.33 -6.88
C GLU A 91 -14.74 -6.36 -6.55
N ALA A 92 -14.49 -5.35 -7.39
CA ALA A 92 -13.36 -4.47 -7.25
C ALA A 92 -13.22 -3.83 -5.85
N PRO A 93 -14.29 -3.32 -5.19
CA PRO A 93 -14.19 -2.77 -3.84
C PRO A 93 -13.68 -3.77 -2.82
N ASN A 94 -14.21 -4.98 -2.82
CA ASN A 94 -13.77 -6.05 -1.90
C ASN A 94 -12.34 -6.50 -2.19
N LYS A 95 -11.97 -6.61 -3.46
CA LYS A 95 -10.60 -6.97 -3.86
C LYS A 95 -9.59 -5.89 -3.44
N LEU A 96 -9.93 -4.61 -3.60
CA LEU A 96 -9.07 -3.51 -3.17
C LEU A 96 -8.93 -3.47 -1.64
N LYS A 97 -10.05 -3.60 -0.91
CA LYS A 97 -10.04 -3.72 0.56
C LYS A 97 -9.13 -4.87 1.02
N ASN A 98 -9.26 -6.05 0.41
CA ASN A 98 -8.47 -7.22 0.75
C ASN A 98 -6.97 -7.02 0.48
N CYS A 99 -6.57 -6.26 -0.55
CA CYS A 99 -5.17 -5.89 -0.77
C CYS A 99 -4.59 -5.14 0.42
N TYR A 100 -5.25 -4.08 0.88
CA TYR A 100 -4.79 -3.31 2.04
C TYR A 100 -4.73 -4.15 3.30
N LYS A 101 -5.79 -4.93 3.55
CA LYS A 101 -5.85 -5.87 4.68
C LYS A 101 -4.66 -6.84 4.66
N LYS A 102 -4.42 -7.48 3.52
CA LYS A 102 -3.33 -8.44 3.37
C LYS A 102 -1.95 -7.82 3.58
N CYS A 103 -1.76 -6.59 3.12
CA CYS A 103 -0.51 -5.85 3.35
C CYS A 103 -0.26 -5.63 4.85
N ILE A 104 -1.27 -5.22 5.61
CA ILE A 104 -1.14 -5.02 7.07
C ILE A 104 -0.89 -6.35 7.79
N GLU A 105 -1.56 -7.43 7.40
CA GLU A 105 -1.32 -8.77 7.96
C GLU A 105 0.13 -9.23 7.75
N LEU A 106 0.68 -9.04 6.55
CA LEU A 106 2.07 -9.37 6.24
C LEU A 106 3.05 -8.46 7.02
N ALA A 107 2.76 -7.18 7.14
CA ALA A 107 3.57 -6.24 7.90
C ALA A 107 3.59 -6.60 9.40
N GLU A 108 2.45 -6.96 9.98
CA GLU A 108 2.35 -7.38 11.37
C GLU A 108 3.08 -8.71 11.62
N LYS A 109 2.96 -9.66 10.69
CA LYS A 109 3.73 -10.91 10.73
C LYS A 109 5.23 -10.62 10.74
N TYR A 110 5.71 -9.77 9.82
CA TYR A 110 7.12 -9.38 9.75
C TYR A 110 7.57 -8.72 11.07
N ARG A 111 6.78 -7.79 11.62
CA ARG A 111 7.07 -7.12 12.88
C ARG A 111 7.24 -8.11 14.03
N THR A 112 6.31 -9.03 14.19
CA THR A 112 6.29 -10.01 15.29
C THR A 112 7.41 -11.05 15.18
N GLU A 113 7.63 -11.59 13.98
CA GLU A 113 8.71 -12.58 13.73
C GLU A 113 10.11 -11.98 14.00
N ASN A 114 10.29 -10.68 13.71
CA ASN A 114 11.55 -9.98 13.96
C ASN A 114 11.61 -9.29 15.35
N LYS A 115 10.61 -9.48 16.21
CA LYS A 115 10.52 -8.90 17.56
C LYS A 115 10.66 -7.37 17.58
N LEU A 116 10.16 -6.70 16.54
CA LEU A 116 10.23 -5.24 16.41
C LEU A 116 9.10 -4.60 17.22
N LYS A 117 9.42 -3.55 17.98
CA LYS A 117 8.42 -2.81 18.77
C LYS A 117 7.42 -2.09 17.88
N THR A 118 7.90 -1.42 16.85
CA THR A 118 7.10 -0.64 15.90
C THR A 118 7.75 -0.73 14.54
N ILE A 119 6.95 -0.71 13.47
CA ILE A 119 7.43 -0.62 12.09
C ILE A 119 6.70 0.48 11.33
N THR A 120 7.31 0.90 10.22
CA THR A 120 6.74 1.85 9.26
C THR A 120 6.42 1.14 7.95
N ILE A 121 5.23 1.40 7.40
CA ILE A 121 4.82 0.92 6.08
C ILE A 121 4.33 2.08 5.22
N GLY A 122 4.77 2.14 3.97
CA GLY A 122 4.33 3.12 2.98
C GLY A 122 3.47 2.48 1.90
N PHE A 123 2.34 3.10 1.59
CA PHE A 123 1.42 2.69 0.53
C PHE A 123 1.39 3.70 -0.61
N PRO A 124 1.42 3.24 -1.87
CA PRO A 124 1.00 4.05 -3.00
C PRO A 124 -0.53 4.07 -3.11
N CYS A 125 -1.07 4.84 -4.05
CA CYS A 125 -2.49 4.80 -4.40
C CYS A 125 -2.79 3.58 -5.27
N ILE A 126 -3.08 2.44 -4.67
CA ILE A 126 -3.26 1.14 -5.35
C ILE A 126 -4.43 1.21 -6.34
N SER A 127 -4.25 0.66 -7.53
CA SER A 127 -5.23 0.53 -8.63
C SER A 127 -5.67 1.84 -9.31
N THR A 128 -5.19 3.02 -8.91
CA THR A 128 -5.67 4.32 -9.45
C THR A 128 -4.93 4.80 -10.69
N GLY A 129 -3.83 4.15 -11.07
CA GLY A 129 -3.09 4.43 -12.29
C GLY A 129 -3.67 3.71 -13.52
N ILE A 130 -2.91 2.79 -14.10
CA ILE A 130 -3.29 2.01 -15.29
C ILE A 130 -4.59 1.23 -15.09
N TYR A 131 -4.89 0.78 -13.87
CA TYR A 131 -6.10 0.02 -13.52
C TYR A 131 -7.37 0.88 -13.39
N ARG A 132 -7.23 2.21 -13.48
CA ARG A 132 -8.32 3.19 -13.59
C ARG A 132 -9.41 3.07 -12.53
N TYR A 133 -9.04 2.67 -11.32
CA TYR A 133 -9.97 2.75 -10.19
C TYR A 133 -10.30 4.23 -9.91
N PRO A 134 -11.57 4.63 -9.72
CA PRO A 134 -11.92 5.99 -9.35
C PRO A 134 -11.15 6.43 -8.09
N LYS A 135 -10.41 7.53 -8.20
CA LYS A 135 -9.44 7.95 -7.18
C LYS A 135 -10.08 8.26 -5.82
N ASP A 136 -11.25 8.88 -5.83
CA ASP A 136 -12.02 9.21 -4.63
C ASP A 136 -12.54 7.96 -3.91
N GLU A 137 -13.08 6.99 -4.65
CA GLU A 137 -13.54 5.72 -4.08
C GLU A 137 -12.36 4.89 -3.54
N ALA A 138 -11.27 4.80 -4.29
CA ALA A 138 -10.07 4.07 -3.89
C ALA A 138 -9.45 4.67 -2.62
N CYS A 139 -9.40 6.00 -2.52
CA CYS A 139 -8.92 6.73 -1.34
C CYS A 139 -9.73 6.36 -0.09
N LYS A 140 -11.06 6.37 -0.18
CA LYS A 140 -11.95 6.01 0.93
C LYS A 140 -11.72 4.56 1.36
N ILE A 141 -11.68 3.61 0.42
CA ILE A 141 -11.42 2.20 0.72
C ILE A 141 -10.07 2.04 1.42
N ALA A 142 -9.02 2.71 0.94
CA ALA A 142 -7.69 2.65 1.52
C ALA A 142 -7.67 3.12 2.98
N ILE A 143 -8.14 4.32 3.24
CA ILE A 143 -8.11 4.92 4.58
C ILE A 143 -9.05 4.16 5.53
N ASP A 144 -10.27 3.85 5.12
CA ASP A 144 -11.23 3.14 5.96
C ASP A 144 -10.77 1.73 6.32
N THR A 145 -10.12 1.03 5.39
CA THR A 145 -9.55 -0.28 5.69
C THR A 145 -8.43 -0.19 6.72
N ILE A 146 -7.51 0.74 6.54
CA ILE A 146 -6.37 0.89 7.47
C ILE A 146 -6.81 1.36 8.86
N ARG A 147 -7.88 2.15 8.97
CA ARG A 147 -8.45 2.55 10.27
C ARG A 147 -8.87 1.37 11.14
N GLU A 148 -9.25 0.25 10.54
CA GLU A 148 -9.61 -0.97 11.28
C GLU A 148 -8.42 -1.55 12.08
N TYR A 149 -7.18 -1.13 11.75
CA TYR A 149 -5.92 -1.65 12.32
C TYR A 149 -5.15 -0.63 13.18
N THR A 150 -5.80 0.41 13.68
CA THR A 150 -5.16 1.50 14.46
C THR A 150 -4.52 1.05 15.77
N ASN A 151 -4.88 -0.11 16.30
CA ASN A 151 -4.33 -0.67 17.53
C ASN A 151 -3.01 -1.43 17.33
N MET A 152 -2.56 -1.60 16.09
CA MET A 152 -1.29 -2.25 15.79
C MET A 152 -0.11 -1.28 15.93
N ASN A 153 1.05 -1.81 16.28
CA ASN A 153 2.29 -1.03 16.34
C ASN A 153 2.89 -0.82 14.93
N ILE A 154 2.06 -0.37 14.02
CA ILE A 154 2.39 -0.08 12.62
C ILE A 154 2.06 1.39 12.35
N LYS A 155 3.06 2.16 11.91
CA LYS A 155 2.88 3.52 11.40
C LYS A 155 2.70 3.46 9.90
N VAL A 156 1.56 3.94 9.42
CA VAL A 156 1.18 3.89 8.02
C VAL A 156 1.37 5.24 7.36
N LYS A 157 1.99 5.25 6.20
CA LYS A 157 2.15 6.43 5.36
C LYS A 157 1.47 6.16 4.01
N PHE A 158 0.45 6.94 3.66
CA PHE A 158 -0.04 7.00 2.30
C PHE A 158 0.79 8.02 1.53
N VAL A 159 1.54 7.55 0.54
CA VAL A 159 2.48 8.38 -0.23
C VAL A 159 1.91 8.59 -1.62
N CYS A 160 1.34 9.77 -1.83
CA CYS A 160 0.71 10.17 -3.07
C CYS A 160 1.76 10.84 -3.97
N TYR A 161 1.96 10.30 -5.18
CA TYR A 161 2.91 10.85 -6.13
C TYR A 161 2.37 12.10 -6.83
N ASP A 162 1.10 12.08 -7.23
CA ASP A 162 0.48 13.25 -7.85
C ASP A 162 -0.33 14.09 -6.85
N GLU A 163 -0.45 15.37 -7.18
CA GLU A 163 -1.11 16.35 -6.32
C GLU A 163 -2.61 16.09 -6.15
N LEU A 164 -3.27 15.54 -7.16
CA LEU A 164 -4.70 15.22 -7.09
C LEU A 164 -4.96 14.10 -6.09
N ASP A 165 -4.18 13.03 -6.12
CA ASP A 165 -4.29 11.96 -5.14
C ASP A 165 -4.01 12.48 -3.73
N TYR A 166 -2.96 13.31 -3.57
CA TYR A 166 -2.64 13.91 -2.27
C TYR A 166 -3.81 14.74 -1.73
N LYS A 167 -4.42 15.59 -2.56
CA LYS A 167 -5.58 16.41 -2.15
C LYS A 167 -6.78 15.55 -1.75
N LEU A 168 -7.07 14.48 -2.49
CA LEU A 168 -8.15 13.57 -2.15
C LEU A 168 -7.93 12.87 -0.81
N TYR A 169 -6.72 12.34 -0.60
CA TYR A 169 -6.37 11.66 0.65
C TYR A 169 -6.39 12.60 1.86
N ILE A 170 -5.79 13.79 1.75
CA ILE A 170 -5.74 14.73 2.87
C ILE A 170 -7.12 15.29 3.22
N ASN A 171 -7.95 15.58 2.20
CA ASN A 171 -9.31 16.07 2.43
C ASN A 171 -10.17 15.02 3.13
N TYR A 172 -10.17 13.79 2.65
CA TYR A 172 -10.94 12.72 3.27
C TYR A 172 -10.43 12.39 4.67
N PHE A 173 -9.11 12.34 4.86
CA PHE A 173 -8.51 12.12 6.17
C PHE A 173 -8.88 13.20 7.18
N ASN A 174 -8.87 14.48 6.78
CA ASN A 174 -9.27 15.58 7.64
C ASN A 174 -10.78 15.56 7.94
N GLU A 175 -11.61 15.21 6.96
CA GLU A 175 -13.06 15.06 7.12
C GLU A 175 -13.40 14.05 8.22
N ILE A 176 -12.82 12.84 8.15
CA ILE A 176 -13.11 11.80 9.14
C ILE A 176 -12.51 12.11 10.52
N ASN A 177 -11.36 12.78 10.60
CA ASN A 177 -10.81 13.22 11.87
C ASN A 177 -11.66 14.33 12.52
N ASN A 178 -12.22 15.25 11.74
CA ASN A 178 -13.11 16.30 12.24
C ASN A 178 -14.45 15.73 12.71
N ILE A 179 -15.01 14.75 12.05
CA ILE A 179 -16.21 14.02 12.47
C ILE A 179 -15.95 13.29 13.80
N GLU A 180 -14.75 12.77 14.01
CA GLU A 180 -14.36 12.12 15.25
C GLU A 180 -14.04 13.11 16.39
N LEU A 181 -13.82 14.39 16.10
CA LEU A 181 -13.51 15.44 17.07
C LEU A 181 -14.76 16.18 17.60
N ASN A 182 -15.93 16.10 16.91
CA ASN A 182 -17.22 16.68 17.31
C ASN A 182 -18.09 15.64 18.04
#